data_09cd5a119b76f0d93c713e554691d09b
#
_entry.id   09cd5a119b76f0d93c713e554691d09b
#
_cell.length_a   1.000
_cell.length_b   1.000
_cell.length_c   1.000
_cell.angle_alpha   90.00
_cell.angle_beta   90.00
_cell.angle_gamma   90.00
#
_symmetry.space_group_name_H-M   'P 1'
#
loop_
_entity.id
_entity.type
_entity.pdbx_description
1 polymer ?
#
loop_
_entity_poly.entity_id
_entity_poly.type
_entity_poly.pdbx_seq_one_letter_code
_entity_poly.pdbx_strand_id
1 'polypeptide(L)'
;QDYGRQDDFAITVDDKRLDVDDVSGRYAEQDQSLPNVGKVKLRFSISDGKSGLRQPGITLRVDGKAVGRPGFFGLDQRDDFPPKLLRKLYGEVEADGLRDHITAGWDAAVENSELLKEVEAYVQPILREAYEQQYRQEIQLAQARLQKAILTRLSALPEHKRVFADRAIKK
;
A
#
# COMPACT_ATOMS: atom_id res chain seq x y z
N GLN A 1 -19.44 35.30 -0.91
CA GLN A 1 -20.22 34.04 -1.06
C GLN A 1 -19.23 32.91 -0.87
N ASP A 2 -19.27 32.32 0.34
CA ASP A 2 -18.53 31.13 0.68
C ASP A 2 -19.02 29.97 -0.18
N TYR A 3 -18.24 29.56 -1.14
CA TYR A 3 -18.39 28.24 -1.71
C TYR A 3 -17.85 27.24 -0.69
N GLY A 4 -18.79 26.64 0.02
CA GLY A 4 -18.58 25.69 1.06
C GLY A 4 -17.64 24.56 0.62
N ARG A 5 -16.82 24.10 1.56
CA ARG A 5 -16.05 22.88 1.52
C ARG A 5 -16.86 21.78 0.83
N GLN A 6 -16.45 21.41 -0.37
CA GLN A 6 -16.97 20.22 -1.00
C GLN A 6 -16.63 19.02 -0.12
N ASP A 7 -17.66 18.26 0.18
CA ASP A 7 -17.62 17.12 1.07
C ASP A 7 -16.48 16.18 0.71
N ASP A 8 -15.53 16.06 1.60
CA ASP A 8 -14.57 14.99 1.62
C ASP A 8 -15.32 13.66 1.53
N PHE A 9 -14.87 12.77 0.66
CA PHE A 9 -15.41 11.44 0.55
C PHE A 9 -15.32 10.74 1.90
N ALA A 10 -16.42 10.65 2.60
CA ALA A 10 -16.51 10.03 3.91
C ALA A 10 -16.98 8.59 3.77
N ILE A 11 -16.21 7.65 4.32
CA ILE A 11 -16.67 6.27 4.51
C ILE A 11 -17.50 6.25 5.78
N THR A 12 -18.77 5.90 5.65
CA THR A 12 -19.64 5.69 6.79
C THR A 12 -19.81 4.19 7.05
N VAL A 13 -19.63 3.79 8.30
CA VAL A 13 -20.05 2.48 8.81
C VAL A 13 -21.14 2.76 9.82
N ASP A 14 -22.34 2.22 9.62
CA ASP A 14 -23.51 2.49 10.45
C ASP A 14 -23.81 3.99 10.64
N ASP A 15 -23.81 4.76 9.53
CA ASP A 15 -23.98 6.22 9.49
C ASP A 15 -22.93 7.06 10.26
N LYS A 16 -21.86 6.44 10.72
CA LYS A 16 -20.73 7.15 11.32
C LYS A 16 -19.58 7.33 10.32
N ARG A 17 -19.08 8.55 10.21
CA ARG A 17 -17.86 8.85 9.46
C ARG A 17 -16.69 8.13 10.14
N LEU A 18 -15.97 7.28 9.40
CA LEU A 18 -14.79 6.59 9.89
C LEU A 18 -13.57 7.48 9.68
N ASP A 19 -12.84 7.78 10.74
CA ASP A 19 -11.51 8.38 10.63
C ASP A 19 -10.45 7.27 10.68
N VAL A 20 -9.20 7.58 10.30
CA VAL A 20 -8.12 6.59 10.22
C VAL A 20 -7.81 5.97 11.58
N ASP A 21 -7.95 6.75 12.65
CA ASP A 21 -7.75 6.32 14.03
C ASP A 21 -8.96 5.58 14.64
N ASP A 22 -10.14 5.62 14.00
CA ASP A 22 -11.32 4.85 14.40
C ASP A 22 -11.23 3.34 14.05
N VAL A 23 -10.30 2.97 13.17
CA VAL A 23 -10.08 1.57 12.81
C VAL A 23 -9.35 0.87 13.95
N SER A 24 -10.01 -0.12 14.59
CA SER A 24 -9.38 -0.91 15.64
C SER A 24 -8.13 -1.61 15.10
N GLY A 25 -7.02 -1.51 15.84
CA GLY A 25 -5.77 -2.11 15.45
C GLY A 25 -4.60 -1.14 15.65
N ARG A 26 -3.60 -1.26 14.79
CA ARG A 26 -2.39 -0.44 14.87
C ARG A 26 -2.50 0.81 14.03
N TYR A 27 -2.63 1.94 14.68
CA TYR A 27 -2.50 3.26 14.05
C TYR A 27 -1.03 3.70 13.98
N ALA A 28 -0.66 4.35 12.89
CA ALA A 28 0.64 5.01 12.72
C ALA A 28 0.51 6.28 11.88
N GLU A 29 1.33 7.26 12.22
CA GLU A 29 1.47 8.51 11.49
C GLU A 29 2.95 8.82 11.31
N GLN A 30 3.35 9.18 10.09
CA GLN A 30 4.71 9.57 9.75
C GLN A 30 4.69 10.69 8.72
N ASP A 31 5.62 11.63 8.84
CA ASP A 31 5.84 12.66 7.83
C ASP A 31 7.33 12.74 7.47
N GLN A 32 7.59 13.00 6.21
CA GLN A 32 8.94 13.16 5.67
C GLN A 32 8.93 14.12 4.49
N SER A 33 10.02 14.84 4.30
CA SER A 33 10.26 15.59 3.07
C SER A 33 11.07 14.73 2.10
N LEU A 34 10.46 14.43 0.95
CA LEU A 34 11.10 13.69 -0.14
C LEU A 34 11.79 14.66 -1.10
N PRO A 35 12.89 14.26 -1.77
CA PRO A 35 13.71 15.17 -2.59
C PRO A 35 12.94 15.88 -3.71
N ASN A 36 12.06 15.18 -4.41
CA ASN A 36 11.36 15.73 -5.58
C ASN A 36 9.88 16.04 -5.31
N VAL A 37 9.25 15.35 -4.36
CA VAL A 37 7.83 15.52 -4.01
C VAL A 37 7.64 16.60 -2.95
N GLY A 38 8.65 16.82 -2.10
CA GLY A 38 8.51 17.68 -0.92
C GLY A 38 7.85 16.95 0.24
N LYS A 39 7.05 17.67 1.05
CA LYS A 39 6.44 17.09 2.25
C LYS A 39 5.40 16.04 1.90
N VAL A 40 5.59 14.86 2.48
CA VAL A 40 4.64 13.73 2.41
C VAL A 40 4.24 13.35 3.82
N LYS A 41 2.94 13.23 4.07
CA LYS A 41 2.38 12.80 5.35
C LYS A 41 1.58 11.52 5.15
N LEU A 42 1.96 10.45 5.84
CA LEU A 42 1.28 9.16 5.81
C LEU A 42 0.58 8.91 7.14
N ARG A 43 -0.71 8.58 7.09
CA ARG A 43 -1.51 8.13 8.24
C ARG A 43 -2.21 6.83 7.86
N PHE A 44 -2.08 5.81 8.68
CA PHE A 44 -2.74 4.54 8.40
C PHE A 44 -3.05 3.74 9.66
N SER A 45 -4.00 2.84 9.53
CA SER A 45 -4.32 1.82 10.52
C SER A 45 -4.32 0.43 9.88
N ILE A 46 -3.81 -0.56 10.59
CA ILE A 46 -3.92 -1.97 10.21
C ILE A 46 -4.87 -2.63 11.21
N SER A 47 -6.05 -3.02 10.73
CA SER A 47 -7.09 -3.62 11.57
C SER A 47 -6.64 -4.96 12.16
N ASP A 48 -6.92 -5.17 13.43
CA ASP A 48 -6.78 -6.45 14.14
C ASP A 48 -8.05 -7.31 14.05
N GLY A 49 -9.12 -6.78 13.46
CA GLY A 49 -10.38 -7.48 13.27
C GLY A 49 -10.25 -8.78 12.46
N LYS A 50 -11.15 -9.73 12.67
CA LYS A 50 -11.17 -11.00 11.92
C LYS A 50 -11.52 -10.82 10.44
N SER A 51 -12.42 -9.89 10.15
CA SER A 51 -12.87 -9.56 8.80
C SER A 51 -12.01 -8.48 8.14
N GLY A 52 -11.98 -8.47 6.81
CA GLY A 52 -11.40 -7.36 6.05
C GLY A 52 -12.29 -6.11 6.12
N LEU A 53 -11.69 -4.96 5.91
CA LEU A 53 -12.40 -3.69 5.78
C LEU A 53 -13.21 -3.65 4.48
N ARG A 54 -14.25 -2.83 4.46
CA ARG A 54 -15.15 -2.69 3.29
C ARG A 54 -14.45 -2.01 2.11
N GLN A 55 -13.63 -1.01 2.40
CA GLN A 55 -12.80 -0.30 1.42
C GLN A 55 -11.37 -0.21 1.95
N PRO A 56 -10.57 -1.26 1.77
CA PRO A 56 -9.21 -1.28 2.24
C PRO A 56 -8.29 -0.49 1.31
N GLY A 57 -7.17 -0.01 1.86
CA GLY A 57 -6.11 0.67 1.13
C GLY A 57 -5.79 2.06 1.66
N ILE A 58 -4.82 2.69 1.04
CA ILE A 58 -4.37 4.06 1.30
C ILE A 58 -4.93 4.98 0.23
N THR A 59 -5.62 6.02 0.64
CA THR A 59 -6.11 7.09 -0.24
C THR A 59 -4.99 8.09 -0.48
N LEU A 60 -4.62 8.32 -1.74
CA LEU A 60 -3.74 9.43 -2.10
C LEU A 60 -4.52 10.75 -2.01
N ARG A 61 -3.94 11.73 -1.31
CA ARG A 61 -4.46 13.10 -1.25
C ARG A 61 -3.46 14.09 -1.81
N VAL A 62 -3.96 15.01 -2.60
CA VAL A 62 -3.21 16.15 -3.15
C VAL A 62 -4.05 17.39 -2.95
N ASP A 63 -3.48 18.43 -2.34
CA ASP A 63 -4.19 19.66 -1.95
C ASP A 63 -5.50 19.40 -1.18
N GLY A 64 -5.45 18.40 -0.28
CA GLY A 64 -6.61 18.01 0.52
C GLY A 64 -7.68 17.21 -0.21
N LYS A 65 -7.56 16.98 -1.53
CA LYS A 65 -8.53 16.22 -2.33
C LYS A 65 -8.05 14.77 -2.52
N ALA A 66 -8.97 13.82 -2.43
CA ALA A 66 -8.70 12.44 -2.76
C ALA A 66 -8.47 12.26 -4.27
N VAL A 67 -7.49 11.44 -4.62
CA VAL A 67 -7.14 11.09 -5.99
C VAL A 67 -7.42 9.61 -6.22
N GLY A 68 -8.34 9.31 -7.10
CA GLY A 68 -8.69 7.95 -7.47
C GLY A 68 -9.26 7.10 -6.33
N ARG A 69 -9.01 5.80 -6.42
CA ARG A 69 -9.42 4.82 -5.41
C ARG A 69 -8.27 4.52 -4.45
N PRO A 70 -8.57 4.08 -3.22
CA PRO A 70 -7.54 3.58 -2.32
C PRO A 70 -6.69 2.49 -2.98
N GLY A 71 -5.38 2.55 -2.81
CA GLY A 71 -4.42 1.61 -3.36
C GLY A 71 -3.51 1.02 -2.28
N PHE A 72 -2.60 0.14 -2.69
CA PHE A 72 -1.71 -0.57 -1.77
C PHE A 72 -0.22 -0.24 -2.00
N PHE A 73 0.07 0.74 -2.83
CA PHE A 73 1.44 1.23 -3.09
C PHE A 73 2.42 0.11 -3.42
N GLY A 74 2.00 -0.81 -4.31
CA GLY A 74 2.81 -1.92 -4.79
C GLY A 74 2.85 -3.16 -3.90
N LEU A 75 2.24 -3.16 -2.70
CA LEU A 75 2.16 -4.35 -1.86
C LEU A 75 1.30 -5.46 -2.46
N ASP A 76 0.28 -5.09 -3.22
CA ASP A 76 -0.63 -6.00 -3.94
C ASP A 76 0.03 -6.72 -5.12
N GLN A 77 1.17 -6.22 -5.58
CA GLN A 77 1.95 -6.81 -6.68
C GLN A 77 3.02 -7.80 -6.17
N ARG A 78 3.10 -8.01 -4.87
CA ARG A 78 4.12 -8.87 -4.25
C ARG A 78 3.59 -10.26 -3.97
N ASP A 79 4.23 -11.27 -4.56
CA ASP A 79 3.89 -12.68 -4.35
C ASP A 79 4.21 -13.18 -2.93
N ASP A 80 5.15 -12.51 -2.23
CA ASP A 80 5.56 -12.84 -0.87
C ASP A 80 4.70 -12.21 0.21
N PHE A 81 3.65 -11.45 -0.18
CA PHE A 81 2.76 -10.77 0.75
C PHE A 81 1.34 -11.38 0.72
N PRO A 82 0.75 -11.77 1.87
CA PRO A 82 -0.57 -12.40 1.91
C PRO A 82 -1.69 -11.43 1.50
N PRO A 83 -2.42 -11.69 0.39
CA PRO A 83 -3.47 -10.77 -0.08
C PRO A 83 -4.59 -10.49 0.94
N LYS A 84 -4.86 -11.46 1.83
CA LYS A 84 -5.86 -11.29 2.90
C LYS A 84 -5.51 -10.16 3.87
N LEU A 85 -4.22 -9.87 4.06
CA LEU A 85 -3.77 -8.82 4.96
C LEU A 85 -3.98 -7.43 4.37
N LEU A 86 -3.93 -7.28 3.04
CA LEU A 86 -4.21 -6.01 2.36
C LEU A 86 -5.61 -5.49 2.69
N ARG A 87 -6.57 -6.39 2.91
CA ARG A 87 -7.94 -6.02 3.27
C ARG A 87 -8.10 -5.44 4.68
N LYS A 88 -7.02 -5.37 5.43
CA LYS A 88 -6.97 -4.80 6.79
C LYS A 88 -6.38 -3.39 6.84
N LEU A 89 -5.83 -2.91 5.73
CA LEU A 89 -5.22 -1.60 5.62
C LEU A 89 -6.26 -0.52 5.37
N TYR A 90 -6.17 0.57 6.11
CA TYR A 90 -6.94 1.79 5.89
C TYR A 90 -6.08 3.00 6.19
N GLY A 91 -6.10 4.01 5.34
CA GLY A 91 -5.32 5.21 5.59
C GLY A 91 -5.34 6.20 4.44
N GLU A 92 -4.47 7.20 4.58
CA GLU A 92 -4.27 8.23 3.57
C GLU A 92 -2.81 8.68 3.54
N VAL A 93 -2.37 9.11 2.38
CA VAL A 93 -1.09 9.78 2.17
C VAL A 93 -1.32 11.12 1.49
N GLU A 94 -0.85 12.19 2.12
CA GLU A 94 -0.86 13.55 1.56
C GLU A 94 0.47 13.82 0.88
N ALA A 95 0.44 14.23 -0.38
CA ALA A 95 1.61 14.51 -1.21
C ALA A 95 1.31 15.61 -2.22
N ASP A 96 1.28 16.87 -1.77
CA ASP A 96 0.88 18.04 -2.59
C ASP A 96 1.84 18.30 -3.76
N GLY A 97 3.09 17.85 -3.67
CA GLY A 97 4.04 17.91 -4.78
C GLY A 97 3.65 17.09 -6.01
N LEU A 98 2.65 16.22 -5.89
CA LEU A 98 2.10 15.46 -7.04
C LEU A 98 1.05 16.23 -7.85
N ARG A 99 0.73 17.48 -7.53
CA ARG A 99 -0.34 18.25 -8.16
C ARG A 99 -0.31 18.21 -9.70
N ASP A 100 0.85 18.43 -10.31
CA ASP A 100 1.03 18.44 -11.75
C ASP A 100 1.09 17.02 -12.37
N HIS A 101 1.04 15.99 -11.54
CA HIS A 101 1.06 14.58 -11.93
C HIS A 101 -0.28 13.88 -11.67
N ILE A 102 -1.35 14.63 -11.49
CA ILE A 102 -2.72 14.13 -11.35
C ILE A 102 -3.49 14.37 -12.64
N THR A 103 -4.30 13.40 -13.04
CA THR A 103 -5.19 13.54 -14.19
C THR A 103 -6.21 14.66 -13.96
N ALA A 104 -6.67 15.30 -15.05
CA ALA A 104 -7.62 16.40 -14.96
C ALA A 104 -8.93 16.04 -14.24
N GLY A 105 -9.32 14.76 -14.28
CA GLY A 105 -10.51 14.24 -13.59
C GLY A 105 -10.29 13.88 -12.12
N TRP A 106 -9.08 14.01 -11.59
CA TRP A 106 -8.71 13.57 -10.22
C TRP A 106 -8.97 12.09 -9.93
N ASP A 107 -9.08 11.29 -10.96
CA ASP A 107 -9.39 9.87 -10.90
C ASP A 107 -8.16 8.96 -10.81
N ALA A 108 -6.97 9.49 -11.13
CA ALA A 108 -5.71 8.78 -11.02
C ALA A 108 -4.51 9.73 -10.93
N ALA A 109 -3.38 9.23 -10.45
CA ALA A 109 -2.08 9.81 -10.74
C ALA A 109 -1.63 9.39 -12.14
N VAL A 110 -0.83 10.24 -12.81
CA VAL A 110 -0.28 9.93 -14.14
C VAL A 110 0.59 8.68 -14.04
N GLU A 111 0.30 7.69 -14.89
CA GLU A 111 1.07 6.45 -14.96
C GLU A 111 2.55 6.75 -15.22
N ASN A 112 3.43 5.99 -14.60
CA ASN A 112 4.90 6.14 -14.69
C ASN A 112 5.47 7.48 -14.19
N SER A 113 4.71 8.24 -13.39
CA SER A 113 5.25 9.41 -12.72
C SER A 113 6.40 9.03 -11.78
N GLU A 114 7.59 9.59 -11.99
CA GLU A 114 8.75 9.38 -11.10
C GLU A 114 8.47 9.90 -9.69
N LEU A 115 7.66 10.95 -9.55
CA LEU A 115 7.24 11.48 -8.25
C LEU A 115 6.31 10.51 -7.52
N LEU A 116 5.40 9.84 -8.23
CA LEU A 116 4.54 8.81 -7.64
C LEU A 116 5.39 7.62 -7.18
N LYS A 117 6.36 7.18 -7.96
CA LYS A 117 7.30 6.11 -7.58
C LYS A 117 8.11 6.46 -6.33
N GLU A 118 8.49 7.74 -6.18
CA GLU A 118 9.17 8.21 -4.98
C GLU A 118 8.28 8.11 -3.74
N VAL A 119 7.00 8.46 -3.86
CA VAL A 119 6.00 8.28 -2.78
C VAL A 119 5.80 6.79 -2.48
N GLU A 120 5.67 5.94 -3.50
CA GLU A 120 5.56 4.48 -3.34
C GLU A 120 6.77 3.90 -2.62
N ALA A 121 7.98 4.29 -3.01
CA ALA A 121 9.23 3.84 -2.39
C ALA A 121 9.34 4.27 -0.92
N TYR A 122 8.72 5.38 -0.53
CA TYR A 122 8.62 5.83 0.86
C TYR A 122 7.56 5.05 1.64
N VAL A 123 6.37 4.92 1.09
CA VAL A 123 5.20 4.34 1.78
C VAL A 123 5.32 2.83 1.95
N GLN A 124 5.77 2.11 0.91
CA GLN A 124 5.79 0.65 0.88
C GLN A 124 6.57 0.01 2.03
N PRO A 125 7.82 0.40 2.35
CA PRO A 125 8.57 -0.20 3.45
C PRO A 125 7.95 0.07 4.82
N ILE A 126 7.33 1.25 5.02
CA ILE A 126 6.65 1.60 6.28
C ILE A 126 5.45 0.68 6.50
N LEU A 127 4.61 0.52 5.48
CA LEU A 127 3.46 -0.38 5.56
C LEU A 127 3.91 -1.83 5.78
N ARG A 128 4.95 -2.28 5.07
CA ARG A 128 5.50 -3.62 5.21
C ARG A 128 5.98 -3.88 6.65
N GLU A 129 6.77 -2.98 7.21
CA GLU A 129 7.25 -3.10 8.58
C GLU A 129 6.09 -3.17 9.59
N ALA A 130 5.07 -2.32 9.44
CA ALA A 130 3.90 -2.34 10.30
C ALA A 130 3.13 -3.67 10.23
N TYR A 131 2.97 -4.23 9.03
CA TYR A 131 2.38 -5.55 8.84
C TYR A 131 3.24 -6.67 9.44
N GLU A 132 4.55 -6.64 9.23
CA GLU A 132 5.47 -7.63 9.79
C GLU A 132 5.45 -7.65 11.33
N GLN A 133 5.30 -6.49 11.94
CA GLN A 133 5.18 -6.40 13.39
C GLN A 133 3.86 -6.98 13.91
N GLN A 134 2.77 -6.84 13.17
CA GLN A 134 1.44 -7.28 13.60
C GLN A 134 1.10 -8.69 13.15
N TYR A 135 1.58 -9.12 11.98
CA TYR A 135 1.21 -10.38 11.32
C TYR A 135 2.42 -11.22 10.90
N ARG A 136 3.48 -11.20 11.69
CA ARG A 136 4.75 -11.89 11.39
C ARG A 136 4.56 -13.35 10.99
N GLN A 137 3.74 -14.09 11.72
CA GLN A 137 3.54 -15.52 11.45
C GLN A 137 2.89 -15.77 10.09
N GLU A 138 1.86 -15.01 9.74
CA GLU A 138 1.16 -15.12 8.45
C GLU A 138 2.08 -14.80 7.27
N ILE A 139 2.90 -13.77 7.41
CA ILE A 139 3.86 -13.35 6.38
C ILE A 139 4.95 -14.42 6.21
N GLN A 140 5.51 -14.93 7.30
CA GLN A 140 6.51 -16.00 7.25
C GLN A 140 5.96 -17.28 6.59
N LEU A 141 4.72 -17.65 6.88
CA LEU A 141 4.06 -18.79 6.23
C LEU A 141 3.87 -18.57 4.73
N ALA A 142 3.50 -17.36 4.30
CA ALA A 142 3.36 -17.02 2.89
C ALA A 142 4.70 -17.09 2.16
N GLN A 143 5.76 -16.54 2.75
CA GLN A 143 7.12 -16.62 2.22
C GLN A 143 7.62 -18.06 2.08
N ALA A 144 7.40 -18.89 3.11
CA ALA A 144 7.78 -20.31 3.08
C ALA A 144 7.04 -21.09 1.96
N ARG A 145 5.75 -20.80 1.75
CA ARG A 145 4.97 -21.40 0.66
C ARG A 145 5.50 -21.01 -0.71
N LEU A 146 5.85 -19.73 -0.90
CA LEU A 146 6.43 -19.24 -2.15
C LEU A 146 7.78 -19.91 -2.43
N GLN A 147 8.67 -19.96 -1.43
CA GLN A 147 9.96 -20.65 -1.57
C GLN A 147 9.79 -22.13 -1.96
N LYS A 148 8.87 -22.84 -1.29
CA LYS A 148 8.56 -24.24 -1.63
C LYS A 148 8.04 -24.38 -3.08
N ALA A 149 7.18 -23.48 -3.52
CA ALA A 149 6.65 -23.48 -4.89
C ALA A 149 7.76 -23.23 -5.92
N ILE A 150 8.68 -22.32 -5.66
CA ILE A 150 9.86 -22.05 -6.51
C ILE A 150 10.76 -23.28 -6.60
N LEU A 151 11.09 -23.91 -5.46
CA LEU A 151 11.92 -25.11 -5.43
C LEU A 151 11.27 -26.28 -6.18
N THR A 152 9.95 -26.47 -6.02
CA THR A 152 9.21 -27.49 -6.76
C THR A 152 9.26 -27.24 -8.28
N ARG A 153 9.10 -26.00 -8.73
CA ARG A 153 9.22 -25.65 -10.16
C ARG A 153 10.63 -25.87 -10.70
N LEU A 154 11.66 -25.49 -9.92
CA LEU A 154 13.06 -25.71 -10.29
C LEU A 154 13.40 -27.19 -10.38
N SER A 155 12.90 -28.03 -9.47
CA SER A 155 13.13 -29.48 -9.49
C SER A 155 12.46 -30.19 -10.68
N ALA A 156 11.39 -29.62 -11.22
CA ALA A 156 10.73 -30.12 -12.43
C ALA A 156 11.43 -29.70 -13.74
N LEU A 157 12.41 -28.79 -13.70
CA LEU A 157 13.17 -28.37 -14.88
C LEU A 157 14.20 -29.44 -15.29
N PRO A 158 14.48 -29.61 -16.61
CA PRO A 158 15.60 -30.42 -17.10
C PRO A 158 16.94 -29.95 -16.50
N GLU A 159 17.83 -30.87 -16.26
CA GLU A 159 19.10 -30.64 -15.54
C GLU A 159 19.93 -29.48 -16.11
N HIS A 160 20.00 -29.34 -17.44
CA HIS A 160 20.70 -28.25 -18.10
C HIS A 160 20.10 -26.86 -17.83
N LYS A 161 18.81 -26.76 -17.49
CA LYS A 161 18.14 -25.50 -17.15
C LYS A 161 18.24 -25.16 -15.65
N ARG A 162 18.45 -26.16 -14.78
CA ARG A 162 18.63 -25.93 -13.33
C ARG A 162 19.88 -25.13 -13.02
N VAL A 163 20.98 -25.41 -13.72
CA VAL A 163 22.27 -24.71 -13.51
C VAL A 163 22.18 -23.21 -13.77
N PHE A 164 21.38 -22.78 -14.74
CA PHE A 164 21.16 -21.35 -15.00
C PHE A 164 20.26 -20.68 -13.95
N ALA A 165 19.23 -21.38 -13.47
CA ALA A 165 18.33 -20.89 -12.46
C ALA A 165 19.02 -20.71 -11.11
N ASP A 166 19.86 -21.64 -10.68
CA ASP A 166 20.65 -21.55 -9.44
C ASP A 166 21.63 -20.37 -9.43
N ARG A 167 22.17 -19.98 -10.58
CA ARG A 167 23.04 -18.81 -10.70
C ARG A 167 22.28 -17.48 -10.61
N ALA A 168 21.02 -17.44 -11.03
CA ALA A 168 20.17 -16.25 -10.96
C ALA A 168 19.67 -15.95 -9.54
N ILE A 169 19.50 -16.99 -8.72
CA ILE A 169 18.97 -16.85 -7.34
C ILE A 169 20.07 -16.46 -6.35
N LYS A 170 21.37 -16.70 -6.68
CA LYS A 170 22.51 -16.41 -5.81
C LYS A 170 23.09 -15.00 -5.97
N LYS A 171 22.48 -14.13 -6.77
CA LYS A 171 22.79 -12.69 -6.88
C LYS A 171 21.74 -11.87 -6.14
#